data_98dc3d4fef83e1ed34908ad00bcea15b
#
_entry.id   98dc3d4fef83e1ed34908ad00bcea15b
#
_cell.length_a   1.000
_cell.length_b   1.000
_cell.length_c   1.000
_cell.angle_alpha   90.00
_cell.angle_beta   90.00
_cell.angle_gamma   90.00
#
_symmetry.space_group_name_H-M   'P 1'
#
loop_
_entity.id
_entity.type
_entity.pdbx_description
1 polymer ?
#
loop_
_entity_poly.entity_id
_entity_poly.type
_entity_poly.pdbx_seq_one_letter_code
_entity_poly.pdbx_strand_id
1 'polypeptide(L)'
;DLRVEDGIITEIGADLASSPGATFLDGENHPVTAGFIDSGTTIGLAEVSGLGISRDGEQVDDDMTAGFQVYLALNENSSLIPIASNDGITRGLIVPEAGDSNYAGQSALVRFTRGAAFLQQQTVAQHLYLREGDRRRAGGSRSSALAAALEALEESARYDEQRRAFNTNKNRAFNLDESDLIALSAVRLGKVPLVVQVDRAADIIKVVTAFGAYPRLRLILAGATEAWKVAPLLNVENIPVLINVMENLPQNFDRLGARLDQATLLADAGVRFAFFSGSPYSETRSLSQAAGIAVAQGLSW
;
A
#
# COMPACT_ATOMS: atom_id res chain seq x y z
N ASP A 1 -26.73 -20.81 -0.85
CA ASP A 1 -26.22 -21.32 0.44
C ASP A 1 -24.74 -21.64 0.34
N LEU A 2 -24.07 -21.68 1.49
CA LEU A 2 -22.64 -21.91 1.60
C LEU A 2 -22.38 -22.78 2.84
N ARG A 3 -21.63 -23.87 2.66
CA ARG A 3 -21.19 -24.71 3.78
C ARG A 3 -19.70 -24.49 4.04
N VAL A 4 -19.38 -24.33 5.32
CA VAL A 4 -17.99 -24.16 5.79
C VAL A 4 -17.67 -25.24 6.82
N GLU A 5 -16.58 -25.99 6.62
CA GLU A 5 -16.07 -26.99 7.55
C GLU A 5 -14.60 -26.70 7.81
N ASP A 6 -14.19 -26.63 9.06
CA ASP A 6 -12.81 -26.32 9.49
C ASP A 6 -12.23 -25.05 8.83
N GLY A 7 -13.07 -24.03 8.61
CA GLY A 7 -12.67 -22.78 7.99
C GLY A 7 -12.52 -22.82 6.45
N ILE A 8 -12.91 -23.92 5.82
CA ILE A 8 -12.85 -24.11 4.37
C ILE A 8 -14.26 -24.17 3.81
N ILE A 9 -14.53 -23.47 2.72
CA ILE A 9 -15.78 -23.59 1.97
C ILE A 9 -15.79 -24.96 1.28
N THR A 10 -16.66 -25.86 1.70
CA THR A 10 -16.76 -27.22 1.18
C THR A 10 -17.87 -27.36 0.12
N GLU A 11 -18.88 -26.50 0.17
CA GLU A 11 -19.99 -26.58 -0.78
C GLU A 11 -20.64 -25.20 -0.98
N ILE A 12 -21.05 -24.93 -2.23
CA ILE A 12 -21.85 -23.75 -2.61
C ILE A 12 -22.99 -24.27 -3.48
N GLY A 13 -24.22 -23.94 -3.15
CA GLY A 13 -25.41 -24.38 -3.90
C GLY A 13 -26.68 -23.73 -3.41
N ALA A 14 -27.79 -24.01 -4.10
CA ALA A 14 -29.11 -23.66 -3.64
C ALA A 14 -29.67 -24.78 -2.73
N ASP A 15 -30.39 -24.40 -1.70
CA ASP A 15 -31.13 -25.32 -0.79
C ASP A 15 -30.24 -26.44 -0.19
N LEU A 16 -29.02 -26.08 0.25
CA LEU A 16 -28.12 -27.04 0.88
C LEU A 16 -28.70 -27.55 2.19
N ALA A 17 -28.81 -28.89 2.33
CA ALA A 17 -29.24 -29.50 3.57
C ALA A 17 -28.32 -29.14 4.73
N SER A 18 -28.89 -28.74 5.87
CA SER A 18 -28.12 -28.48 7.08
C SER A 18 -27.46 -29.76 7.60
N SER A 19 -26.14 -29.69 7.91
CA SER A 19 -25.43 -30.82 8.52
C SER A 19 -25.80 -30.93 10.02
N PRO A 20 -25.96 -32.15 10.58
CA PRO A 20 -26.20 -32.32 12.02
C PRO A 20 -25.09 -31.65 12.84
N GLY A 21 -25.48 -30.77 13.76
CA GLY A 21 -24.56 -30.04 14.65
C GLY A 21 -23.92 -28.79 14.03
N ALA A 22 -24.21 -28.42 12.78
CA ALA A 22 -23.76 -27.19 12.19
C ALA A 22 -24.47 -25.97 12.78
N THR A 23 -23.75 -24.88 12.95
CA THR A 23 -24.35 -23.57 13.25
C THR A 23 -24.93 -22.99 11.96
N PHE A 24 -26.21 -22.69 11.97
CA PHE A 24 -26.88 -22.03 10.87
C PHE A 24 -26.87 -20.51 11.06
N LEU A 25 -26.44 -19.77 10.03
CA LEU A 25 -26.53 -18.32 9.95
C LEU A 25 -27.47 -17.96 8.79
N ASP A 26 -28.61 -17.35 9.10
CA ASP A 26 -29.49 -16.81 8.08
C ASP A 26 -28.95 -15.52 7.52
N GLY A 27 -28.60 -15.52 6.25
CA GLY A 27 -28.11 -14.33 5.54
C GLY A 27 -29.21 -13.38 5.06
N GLU A 28 -30.49 -13.67 5.34
CA GLU A 28 -31.65 -12.81 4.97
C GLU A 28 -31.62 -12.36 3.50
N ASN A 29 -31.17 -13.21 2.60
CA ASN A 29 -30.93 -12.92 1.18
C ASN A 29 -29.84 -11.85 0.90
N HIS A 30 -29.00 -11.53 1.87
CA HIS A 30 -27.85 -10.67 1.61
C HIS A 30 -26.72 -11.43 0.86
N PRO A 31 -25.96 -10.76 0.00
CA PRO A 31 -24.83 -11.37 -0.66
C PRO A 31 -23.72 -11.72 0.34
N VAL A 32 -23.15 -12.91 0.20
CA VAL A 32 -21.98 -13.34 0.96
C VAL A 32 -20.73 -13.13 0.10
N THR A 33 -19.77 -12.39 0.62
CA THR A 33 -18.51 -12.10 -0.06
C THR A 33 -17.32 -12.59 0.76
N ALA A 34 -16.16 -12.71 0.13
CA ALA A 34 -14.92 -12.78 0.87
C ALA A 34 -14.73 -11.49 1.70
N GLY A 35 -14.10 -11.60 2.88
CA GLY A 35 -13.79 -10.42 3.66
C GLY A 35 -12.87 -9.47 2.88
N PHE A 36 -13.17 -8.17 2.95
CA PHE A 36 -12.40 -7.16 2.22
C PHE A 36 -10.98 -6.99 2.80
N ILE A 37 -10.08 -6.59 1.94
CA ILE A 37 -8.69 -6.28 2.28
C ILE A 37 -8.43 -4.82 1.89
N ASP A 38 -8.09 -3.98 2.88
CA ASP A 38 -7.59 -2.64 2.59
C ASP A 38 -6.11 -2.72 2.21
N SER A 39 -5.77 -2.30 1.01
CA SER A 39 -4.40 -2.34 0.51
C SER A 39 -3.52 -1.16 0.97
N GLY A 40 -3.99 -0.34 1.92
CA GLY A 40 -3.21 0.74 2.52
C GLY A 40 -3.99 1.51 3.57
N THR A 41 -3.76 1.19 4.85
CA THR A 41 -4.36 1.86 6.02
C THR A 41 -3.31 2.07 7.11
N THR A 42 -3.61 2.91 8.09
CA THR A 42 -2.76 3.14 9.28
C THR A 42 -3.44 2.67 10.59
N ILE A 43 -4.46 1.80 10.49
CA ILE A 43 -5.09 1.19 11.68
C ILE A 43 -4.04 0.44 12.51
N GLY A 44 -4.01 0.74 13.80
CA GLY A 44 -3.03 0.19 14.74
C GLY A 44 -1.73 0.99 14.85
N LEU A 45 -1.51 1.99 13.97
CA LEU A 45 -0.44 2.98 14.11
C LEU A 45 -0.97 4.35 14.54
N ALA A 46 -2.26 4.60 14.39
CA ALA A 46 -2.90 5.85 14.80
C ALA A 46 -4.27 5.55 15.39
N GLU A 47 -4.52 6.07 16.60
CA GLU A 47 -5.82 5.92 17.29
C GLU A 47 -6.71 7.14 17.06
N VAL A 48 -6.13 8.34 17.03
CA VAL A 48 -6.84 9.61 16.83
C VAL A 48 -6.08 10.45 15.81
N SER A 49 -6.65 10.64 14.63
CA SER A 49 -5.98 11.32 13.50
C SER A 49 -5.51 12.76 13.80
N GLY A 50 -6.18 13.47 14.73
CA GLY A 50 -5.84 14.84 15.11
C GLY A 50 -4.77 14.97 16.21
N LEU A 51 -4.30 13.86 16.78
CA LEU A 51 -3.33 13.84 17.87
C LEU A 51 -2.01 13.20 17.43
N GLY A 52 -0.98 14.02 17.21
CA GLY A 52 0.35 13.54 16.81
C GLY A 52 0.93 12.49 17.77
N ILE A 53 0.71 12.62 19.08
CA ILE A 53 1.18 11.66 20.09
C ILE A 53 0.56 10.25 19.96
N SER A 54 -0.52 10.10 19.21
CA SER A 54 -1.16 8.81 18.96
C SER A 54 -0.80 8.21 17.61
N ARG A 55 0.23 8.75 16.93
CA ARG A 55 0.65 8.36 15.58
C ARG A 55 2.08 7.85 15.62
N ASP A 56 2.24 6.58 15.28
CA ASP A 56 3.52 5.85 15.23
C ASP A 56 3.86 5.36 13.80
N GLY A 57 3.24 5.99 12.80
CA GLY A 57 3.36 5.57 11.40
C GLY A 57 4.46 6.27 10.60
N GLU A 58 5.13 7.28 11.18
CA GLU A 58 6.14 8.09 10.48
C GLU A 58 7.46 8.16 11.25
N GLN A 59 8.56 8.27 10.52
CA GLN A 59 9.89 8.55 11.04
C GLN A 59 10.21 10.03 10.80
N VAL A 60 10.49 10.79 11.87
CA VAL A 60 10.59 12.27 11.84
C VAL A 60 12.02 12.75 11.58
N ASP A 61 13.02 11.89 11.74
CA ASP A 61 14.42 12.16 11.40
C ASP A 61 14.89 11.23 10.27
N ASP A 62 16.05 11.49 9.70
CA ASP A 62 16.62 10.77 8.56
C ASP A 62 17.62 9.67 8.95
N ASP A 63 17.77 9.38 10.24
CA ASP A 63 18.66 8.30 10.72
C ASP A 63 18.15 6.91 10.30
N MET A 64 16.84 6.74 10.11
CA MET A 64 16.24 5.50 9.60
C MET A 64 15.11 5.85 8.62
N THR A 65 15.20 5.41 7.40
CA THR A 65 14.24 5.73 6.33
C THR A 65 13.61 4.47 5.72
N ALA A 66 14.23 3.88 4.72
CA ALA A 66 13.77 2.64 4.10
C ALA A 66 13.73 1.44 5.07
N GLY A 67 14.59 1.44 6.08
CA GLY A 67 14.67 0.42 7.13
C GLY A 67 13.55 0.49 8.17
N PHE A 68 12.76 1.59 8.22
CA PHE A 68 11.66 1.74 9.17
C PHE A 68 10.60 0.63 8.98
N GLN A 69 10.19 0.00 10.08
CA GLN A 69 9.30 -1.17 10.07
C GLN A 69 8.08 -0.93 10.94
N VAL A 70 6.94 -0.66 10.32
CA VAL A 70 5.68 -0.33 11.04
C VAL A 70 5.21 -1.44 11.97
N TYR A 71 5.57 -2.71 11.70
CA TYR A 71 5.10 -3.81 12.53
C TYR A 71 5.59 -3.74 14.00
N LEU A 72 6.68 -3.03 14.27
CA LEU A 72 7.22 -2.83 15.63
C LEU A 72 6.36 -1.91 16.51
N ALA A 73 5.57 -1.04 15.88
CA ALA A 73 4.69 -0.09 16.57
C ALA A 73 3.21 -0.49 16.55
N LEU A 74 2.87 -1.65 15.97
CA LEU A 74 1.47 -2.04 15.81
C LEU A 74 0.77 -2.33 17.14
N ASN A 75 -0.36 -1.66 17.34
CA ASN A 75 -1.28 -1.91 18.46
C ASN A 75 -2.41 -2.86 18.05
N GLU A 76 -2.32 -4.13 18.43
CA GLU A 76 -3.38 -5.13 18.18
C GLU A 76 -4.69 -4.86 18.97
N ASN A 77 -4.63 -3.97 19.97
CA ASN A 77 -5.77 -3.57 20.77
C ASN A 77 -6.39 -2.25 20.31
N SER A 78 -5.99 -1.73 19.15
CA SER A 78 -6.58 -0.52 18.58
C SER A 78 -8.10 -0.59 18.57
N SER A 79 -8.74 0.49 19.00
CA SER A 79 -10.20 0.63 19.01
C SER A 79 -10.81 0.65 17.62
N LEU A 80 -9.98 0.90 16.59
CA LEU A 80 -10.39 0.95 15.19
C LEU A 80 -10.55 -0.44 14.55
N ILE A 81 -9.87 -1.47 15.08
CA ILE A 81 -9.93 -2.84 14.56
C ILE A 81 -11.37 -3.40 14.56
N PRO A 82 -12.10 -3.41 15.70
CA PRO A 82 -13.49 -3.91 15.70
C PRO A 82 -14.39 -3.07 14.81
N ILE A 83 -14.14 -1.78 14.65
CA ILE A 83 -14.92 -0.90 13.77
C ILE A 83 -14.75 -1.34 12.31
N ALA A 84 -13.50 -1.51 11.84
CA ALA A 84 -13.23 -1.98 10.49
C ALA A 84 -13.77 -3.39 10.24
N SER A 85 -13.63 -4.30 11.22
CA SER A 85 -14.15 -5.67 11.11
C SER A 85 -15.67 -5.71 10.95
N ASN A 86 -16.40 -4.84 11.67
CA ASN A 86 -17.86 -4.75 11.56
C ASN A 86 -18.33 -4.28 10.17
N ASP A 87 -17.48 -3.52 9.46
CA ASP A 87 -17.75 -3.08 8.08
C ASP A 87 -17.20 -4.07 7.02
N GLY A 88 -16.85 -5.30 7.45
CA GLY A 88 -16.43 -6.40 6.57
C GLY A 88 -14.95 -6.37 6.15
N ILE A 89 -14.14 -5.48 6.70
CA ILE A 89 -12.70 -5.43 6.42
C ILE A 89 -11.99 -6.44 7.33
N THR A 90 -11.46 -7.50 6.76
CA THR A 90 -10.86 -8.61 7.53
C THR A 90 -9.35 -8.56 7.61
N ARG A 91 -8.71 -7.83 6.70
CA ARG A 91 -7.25 -7.64 6.65
C ARG A 91 -6.91 -6.23 6.19
N GLY A 92 -5.74 -5.75 6.59
CA GLY A 92 -5.19 -4.50 6.11
C GLY A 92 -3.69 -4.58 5.88
N LEU A 93 -3.22 -3.92 4.84
CA LEU A 93 -1.83 -3.58 4.68
C LEU A 93 -1.59 -2.29 5.46
N ILE A 94 -0.87 -2.40 6.57
CA ILE A 94 -0.53 -1.24 7.40
C ILE A 94 0.68 -0.57 6.78
N VAL A 95 0.48 0.68 6.37
CA VAL A 95 1.49 1.42 5.59
C VAL A 95 2.14 2.52 6.44
N PRO A 96 3.46 2.76 6.26
CA PRO A 96 4.10 3.91 6.86
C PRO A 96 3.63 5.20 6.20
N GLU A 97 3.66 6.28 6.96
CA GLU A 97 3.49 7.65 6.48
C GLU A 97 4.86 8.27 6.17
N ALA A 98 4.91 9.20 5.23
CA ALA A 98 6.16 9.87 4.90
C ALA A 98 6.51 10.91 5.98
N GLY A 99 7.61 10.68 6.69
CA GLY A 99 8.24 11.62 7.62
C GLY A 99 9.14 12.63 6.89
N ASP A 100 10.40 12.73 7.29
CA ASP A 100 11.36 13.66 6.67
C ASP A 100 12.06 13.10 5.43
N SER A 101 11.96 11.79 5.15
CA SER A 101 12.44 11.15 3.94
C SER A 101 11.33 10.79 2.94
N ASN A 102 11.68 10.72 1.65
CA ASN A 102 10.78 10.18 0.63
C ASN A 102 10.59 8.66 0.76
N TYR A 103 11.62 7.90 1.19
CA TYR A 103 11.43 6.52 1.62
C TYR A 103 10.84 6.51 3.03
N ALA A 104 9.63 5.96 3.16
CA ALA A 104 8.87 5.99 4.41
C ALA A 104 9.01 4.70 5.24
N GLY A 105 9.58 3.65 4.68
CA GLY A 105 9.71 2.37 5.38
C GLY A 105 8.87 1.26 4.79
N GLN A 106 8.68 0.20 5.57
CA GLN A 106 8.10 -1.08 5.16
C GLN A 106 6.73 -1.29 5.79
N SER A 107 5.77 -1.69 4.95
CA SER A 107 4.41 -2.07 5.39
C SER A 107 4.33 -3.49 5.91
N ALA A 108 3.33 -3.73 6.76
CA ALA A 108 3.01 -5.04 7.34
C ALA A 108 1.58 -5.48 6.97
N LEU A 109 1.35 -6.79 6.87
CA LEU A 109 0.00 -7.35 6.69
C LEU A 109 -0.54 -7.80 8.04
N VAL A 110 -1.74 -7.33 8.36
CA VAL A 110 -2.46 -7.72 9.57
C VAL A 110 -3.83 -8.32 9.24
N ARG A 111 -4.30 -9.17 10.15
CA ARG A 111 -5.71 -9.59 10.21
C ARG A 111 -6.40 -8.75 11.29
N PHE A 112 -7.56 -8.20 11.00
CA PHE A 112 -8.34 -7.40 11.95
C PHE A 112 -9.05 -8.30 12.98
N THR A 113 -8.23 -9.00 13.75
CA THR A 113 -8.61 -9.83 14.89
C THR A 113 -7.54 -9.69 15.96
N ARG A 114 -7.89 -9.91 17.21
CA ARG A 114 -6.94 -9.82 18.33
C ARG A 114 -6.14 -11.10 18.51
N GLY A 115 -4.98 -10.99 19.15
CA GLY A 115 -4.14 -12.11 19.56
C GLY A 115 -3.14 -12.56 18.50
N ALA A 116 -2.57 -13.76 18.68
CA ALA A 116 -1.43 -14.27 17.90
C ALA A 116 -1.67 -14.35 16.37
N ALA A 117 -2.91 -14.28 15.93
CA ALA A 117 -3.25 -14.25 14.50
C ALA A 117 -3.27 -12.83 13.90
N PHE A 118 -3.01 -11.78 14.68
CA PHE A 118 -3.07 -10.39 14.24
C PHE A 118 -2.02 -10.09 13.17
N LEU A 119 -0.74 -10.23 13.47
CA LEU A 119 0.34 -10.01 12.50
C LEU A 119 0.49 -11.23 11.58
N GLN A 120 0.28 -11.03 10.28
CA GLN A 120 0.40 -12.09 9.28
C GLN A 120 1.76 -12.08 8.58
N GLN A 121 2.28 -10.88 8.27
CA GLN A 121 3.57 -10.70 7.61
C GLN A 121 4.19 -9.37 8.05
N GLN A 122 5.46 -9.40 8.46
CA GLN A 122 6.19 -8.24 8.99
C GLN A 122 6.57 -7.24 7.89
N THR A 123 6.98 -7.73 6.73
CA THR A 123 7.39 -6.91 5.59
C THR A 123 6.67 -7.37 4.34
N VAL A 124 5.86 -6.50 3.75
CA VAL A 124 5.08 -6.77 2.53
C VAL A 124 5.56 -5.92 1.37
N ALA A 125 5.78 -4.64 1.58
CA ALA A 125 6.22 -3.69 0.57
C ALA A 125 7.07 -2.58 1.18
N GLN A 126 7.93 -1.97 0.36
CA GLN A 126 8.65 -0.73 0.65
C GLN A 126 7.85 0.44 0.08
N HIS A 127 7.76 1.54 0.82
CA HIS A 127 6.99 2.72 0.43
C HIS A 127 7.90 3.91 0.09
N LEU A 128 7.59 4.57 -1.04
CA LEU A 128 8.26 5.77 -1.55
C LEU A 128 7.22 6.83 -1.92
N TYR A 129 7.38 8.04 -1.44
CA TYR A 129 6.45 9.15 -1.65
C TYR A 129 7.06 10.19 -2.59
N LEU A 130 6.43 10.42 -3.76
CA LEU A 130 6.88 11.36 -4.79
C LEU A 130 5.78 12.33 -5.26
N ARG A 131 4.81 12.64 -4.41
CA ARG A 131 3.75 13.62 -4.68
C ARG A 131 4.26 15.05 -4.58
N GLU A 132 3.45 16.01 -4.96
CA GLU A 132 3.77 17.44 -4.88
C GLU A 132 4.24 17.89 -3.48
N GLY A 133 3.58 17.42 -2.43
CA GLY A 133 3.94 17.73 -1.04
C GLY A 133 5.29 17.14 -0.61
N ASP A 134 5.66 16.01 -1.18
CA ASP A 134 6.82 15.21 -0.76
C ASP A 134 8.16 15.75 -1.28
N ARG A 135 8.15 16.59 -2.29
CA ARG A 135 9.36 17.17 -2.91
C ARG A 135 10.26 17.94 -1.92
N ARG A 136 9.68 18.47 -0.84
CA ARG A 136 10.43 19.22 0.19
C ARG A 136 11.43 18.36 0.94
N ARG A 137 11.21 17.04 1.00
CA ARG A 137 12.09 16.06 1.67
C ARG A 137 13.40 15.82 0.94
N ALA A 138 13.46 16.17 -0.36
CA ALA A 138 14.65 15.98 -1.17
C ALA A 138 14.91 17.21 -2.05
N GLY A 139 15.36 18.31 -1.47
CA GLY A 139 15.81 19.50 -2.18
C GLY A 139 14.74 20.34 -2.86
N GLY A 140 13.45 20.13 -2.58
CA GLY A 140 12.34 20.99 -2.98
C GLY A 140 11.83 20.82 -4.41
N SER A 141 12.36 19.89 -5.21
CA SER A 141 11.90 19.63 -6.57
C SER A 141 11.56 18.15 -6.81
N ARG A 142 10.69 17.87 -7.80
CA ARG A 142 10.40 16.49 -8.23
C ARG A 142 11.64 15.80 -8.81
N SER A 143 12.50 16.55 -9.47
CA SER A 143 13.74 16.04 -10.04
C SER A 143 14.70 15.57 -8.94
N SER A 144 14.91 16.37 -7.91
CA SER A 144 15.76 15.99 -6.78
C SER A 144 15.17 14.82 -5.99
N ALA A 145 13.84 14.77 -5.80
CA ALA A 145 13.20 13.67 -5.10
C ALA A 145 13.37 12.33 -5.83
N LEU A 146 13.15 12.30 -7.14
CA LEU A 146 13.37 11.10 -7.94
C LEU A 146 14.85 10.72 -8.01
N ALA A 147 15.75 11.70 -8.19
CA ALA A 147 17.20 11.47 -8.22
C ALA A 147 17.70 10.87 -6.89
N ALA A 148 17.29 11.42 -5.76
CA ALA A 148 17.65 10.90 -4.44
C ALA A 148 17.14 9.46 -4.22
N ALA A 149 15.91 9.17 -4.69
CA ALA A 149 15.38 7.81 -4.60
C ALA A 149 16.18 6.79 -5.43
N LEU A 150 16.63 7.18 -6.62
CA LEU A 150 17.50 6.34 -7.47
C LEU A 150 18.89 6.18 -6.88
N GLU A 151 19.50 7.27 -6.37
CA GLU A 151 20.81 7.25 -5.72
C GLU A 151 20.82 6.29 -4.53
N ALA A 152 19.75 6.27 -3.72
CA ALA A 152 19.60 5.33 -2.61
C ALA A 152 19.62 3.87 -3.07
N LEU A 153 18.96 3.54 -4.20
CA LEU A 153 19.02 2.19 -4.78
C LEU A 153 20.42 1.83 -5.30
N GLU A 154 21.11 2.78 -5.93
CA GLU A 154 22.49 2.59 -6.37
C GLU A 154 23.44 2.41 -5.19
N GLU A 155 23.21 3.15 -4.10
CA GLU A 155 23.97 3.01 -2.87
C GLU A 155 23.78 1.61 -2.25
N SER A 156 22.57 1.06 -2.25
CA SER A 156 22.30 -0.31 -1.83
C SER A 156 23.02 -1.35 -2.71
N ALA A 157 23.19 -1.07 -4.01
CA ALA A 157 23.93 -1.96 -4.90
C ALA A 157 25.42 -1.97 -4.54
N ARG A 158 26.01 -0.78 -4.32
CA ARG A 158 27.41 -0.65 -3.86
C ARG A 158 27.63 -1.34 -2.51
N TYR A 159 26.66 -1.27 -1.60
CA TYR A 159 26.72 -1.96 -0.32
C TYR A 159 26.77 -3.49 -0.50
N ASP A 160 25.92 -4.06 -1.34
CA ASP A 160 25.93 -5.50 -1.62
C ASP A 160 27.28 -5.99 -2.15
N GLU A 161 27.93 -5.20 -3.04
CA GLU A 161 29.24 -5.51 -3.61
C GLU A 161 30.36 -5.41 -2.56
N GLN A 162 30.25 -4.48 -1.64
CA GLN A 162 31.31 -4.08 -0.73
C GLN A 162 31.00 -4.42 0.75
N ARG A 163 30.01 -5.26 1.00
CA ARG A 163 29.50 -5.58 2.35
C ARG A 163 30.59 -5.98 3.34
N ARG A 164 31.59 -6.76 2.91
CA ARG A 164 32.70 -7.16 3.77
C ARG A 164 33.59 -5.98 4.15
N ALA A 165 33.85 -5.07 3.23
CA ALA A 165 34.65 -3.87 3.46
C ALA A 165 33.90 -2.86 4.33
N PHE A 166 32.59 -2.72 4.15
CA PHE A 166 31.69 -1.93 4.99
C PHE A 166 31.77 -2.37 6.46
N ASN A 167 31.54 -3.66 6.73
CA ASN A 167 31.51 -4.21 8.09
C ASN A 167 32.89 -4.13 8.81
N THR A 168 33.95 -3.84 8.10
CA THR A 168 35.31 -3.67 8.67
C THR A 168 35.78 -2.21 8.68
N ASN A 169 34.90 -1.24 8.43
CA ASN A 169 35.18 0.20 8.32
C ASN A 169 36.33 0.54 7.35
N LYS A 170 36.52 -0.25 6.30
CA LYS A 170 37.56 -0.06 5.27
C LYS A 170 37.05 0.65 4.03
N ASN A 171 35.82 1.07 4.03
CA ASN A 171 35.17 1.66 2.87
C ASN A 171 34.82 3.13 3.07
N ARG A 172 34.51 3.82 1.96
CA ARG A 172 33.94 5.16 1.99
C ARG A 172 32.61 5.12 2.74
N ALA A 173 32.34 6.14 3.54
CA ALA A 173 31.07 6.26 4.24
C ALA A 173 29.89 6.22 3.24
N PHE A 174 28.87 5.46 3.57
CA PHE A 174 27.58 5.49 2.90
C PHE A 174 26.76 6.65 3.52
N ASN A 175 25.81 7.18 2.75
CA ASN A 175 24.91 8.22 3.25
C ASN A 175 23.73 7.61 4.03
N LEU A 176 23.41 6.35 3.72
CA LEU A 176 22.31 5.61 4.33
C LEU A 176 22.82 4.63 5.38
N ASP A 177 22.03 4.39 6.41
CA ASP A 177 22.30 3.37 7.41
C ASP A 177 22.23 1.95 6.84
N GLU A 178 22.85 0.99 7.54
CA GLU A 178 22.88 -0.40 7.11
C GLU A 178 21.47 -0.99 6.97
N SER A 179 20.54 -0.62 7.85
CA SER A 179 19.14 -1.05 7.79
C SER A 179 18.44 -0.61 6.51
N ASP A 180 18.68 0.63 6.07
CA ASP A 180 18.15 1.20 4.83
C ASP A 180 18.73 0.51 3.61
N LEU A 181 20.04 0.32 3.60
CA LEU A 181 20.77 -0.37 2.51
C LEU A 181 20.28 -1.81 2.32
N ILE A 182 20.02 -2.55 3.41
CA ILE A 182 19.46 -3.89 3.37
C ILE A 182 18.02 -3.89 2.84
N ALA A 183 17.19 -2.96 3.30
CA ALA A 183 15.81 -2.82 2.85
C ALA A 183 15.75 -2.53 1.34
N LEU A 184 16.53 -1.57 0.86
CA LEU A 184 16.60 -1.19 -0.55
C LEU A 184 17.23 -2.29 -1.43
N SER A 185 18.18 -3.05 -0.91
CA SER A 185 18.70 -4.24 -1.59
C SER A 185 17.60 -5.28 -1.84
N ALA A 186 16.73 -5.52 -0.85
CA ALA A 186 15.59 -6.42 -1.02
C ALA A 186 14.61 -5.93 -2.10
N VAL A 187 14.39 -4.62 -2.21
CA VAL A 187 13.60 -3.99 -3.27
C VAL A 187 14.24 -4.20 -4.63
N ARG A 188 15.50 -3.81 -4.79
CA ARG A 188 16.25 -3.91 -6.04
C ARG A 188 16.33 -5.34 -6.57
N LEU A 189 16.44 -6.33 -5.67
CA LEU A 189 16.46 -7.76 -6.00
C LEU A 189 15.07 -8.37 -6.23
N GLY A 190 13.98 -7.59 -6.11
CA GLY A 190 12.61 -8.03 -6.32
C GLY A 190 12.05 -8.92 -5.22
N LYS A 191 12.70 -9.00 -4.07
CA LYS A 191 12.20 -9.75 -2.90
C LYS A 191 11.02 -9.05 -2.24
N VAL A 192 11.07 -7.72 -2.18
CA VAL A 192 10.04 -6.83 -1.65
C VAL A 192 9.60 -5.88 -2.77
N PRO A 193 8.30 -5.72 -3.07
CA PRO A 193 7.83 -4.75 -4.05
C PRO A 193 8.03 -3.31 -3.54
N LEU A 194 8.19 -2.38 -4.49
CA LEU A 194 8.22 -0.94 -4.24
C LEU A 194 6.86 -0.34 -4.57
N VAL A 195 6.21 0.23 -3.57
CA VAL A 195 4.98 1.03 -3.74
C VAL A 195 5.37 2.49 -3.82
N VAL A 196 5.11 3.12 -4.96
CA VAL A 196 5.42 4.53 -5.19
C VAL A 196 4.13 5.35 -5.19
N GLN A 197 4.04 6.28 -4.25
CA GLN A 197 2.95 7.26 -4.20
C GLN A 197 3.23 8.39 -5.19
N VAL A 198 2.47 8.46 -6.28
CA VAL A 198 2.62 9.45 -7.34
C VAL A 198 1.27 9.67 -8.02
N ASP A 199 0.88 10.91 -8.32
CA ASP A 199 -0.45 11.21 -8.83
C ASP A 199 -0.47 11.66 -10.30
N ARG A 200 0.46 12.55 -10.72
CA ARG A 200 0.44 13.20 -12.03
C ARG A 200 0.97 12.28 -13.13
N ALA A 201 0.29 12.22 -14.28
CA ALA A 201 0.64 11.36 -15.41
C ALA A 201 2.10 11.54 -15.89
N ALA A 202 2.60 12.79 -15.96
CA ALA A 202 3.99 13.05 -16.36
C ALA A 202 5.03 12.50 -15.37
N ASP A 203 4.69 12.44 -14.08
CA ASP A 203 5.57 11.88 -13.05
C ASP A 203 5.46 10.36 -13.02
N ILE A 204 4.29 9.80 -13.27
CA ILE A 204 4.08 8.34 -13.45
C ILE A 204 4.99 7.83 -14.58
N ILE A 205 5.01 8.49 -15.74
CA ILE A 205 5.89 8.08 -16.86
C ILE A 205 7.36 8.07 -16.41
N LYS A 206 7.81 9.11 -15.69
CA LYS A 206 9.20 9.19 -15.23
C LYS A 206 9.53 8.11 -14.21
N VAL A 207 8.63 7.84 -13.27
CA VAL A 207 8.76 6.75 -12.29
C VAL A 207 8.87 5.40 -12.99
N VAL A 208 7.95 5.08 -13.91
CA VAL A 208 7.97 3.83 -14.68
C VAL A 208 9.27 3.69 -15.46
N THR A 209 9.69 4.74 -16.16
CA THR A 209 10.94 4.72 -16.94
C THR A 209 12.17 4.53 -16.05
N ALA A 210 12.27 5.27 -14.96
CA ALA A 210 13.44 5.26 -14.08
C ALA A 210 13.59 3.92 -13.33
N PHE A 211 12.52 3.40 -12.75
CA PHE A 211 12.56 2.12 -12.04
C PHE A 211 12.55 0.91 -12.99
N GLY A 212 12.10 1.07 -14.24
CA GLY A 212 12.23 0.07 -15.31
C GLY A 212 13.68 -0.31 -15.64
N ALA A 213 14.66 0.53 -15.27
CA ALA A 213 16.08 0.19 -15.38
C ALA A 213 16.52 -0.94 -14.42
N TYR A 214 15.68 -1.30 -13.44
CA TYR A 214 15.94 -2.37 -12.47
C TYR A 214 15.08 -3.60 -12.81
N PRO A 215 15.55 -4.56 -13.58
CA PRO A 215 14.72 -5.60 -14.19
C PRO A 215 14.08 -6.59 -13.21
N ARG A 216 14.54 -6.63 -11.97
CA ARG A 216 13.96 -7.45 -10.91
C ARG A 216 12.99 -6.69 -10.00
N LEU A 217 13.06 -5.36 -10.00
CA LEU A 217 12.22 -4.52 -9.14
C LEU A 217 10.75 -4.69 -9.53
N ARG A 218 9.90 -4.92 -8.54
CA ARG A 218 8.46 -5.02 -8.71
C ARG A 218 7.82 -3.70 -8.31
N LEU A 219 7.43 -2.89 -9.29
CA LEU A 219 6.82 -1.58 -9.09
C LEU A 219 5.29 -1.72 -8.91
N ILE A 220 4.76 -0.99 -7.95
CA ILE A 220 3.32 -0.77 -7.72
C ILE A 220 3.14 0.74 -7.57
N LEU A 221 2.14 1.31 -8.21
CA LEU A 221 1.80 2.73 -8.01
C LEU A 221 0.67 2.85 -6.99
N ALA A 222 0.68 3.93 -6.19
CA ALA A 222 -0.40 4.24 -5.25
C ALA A 222 -0.84 5.70 -5.38
N GLY A 223 -2.13 5.96 -5.12
CA GLY A 223 -2.77 7.24 -5.47
C GLY A 223 -3.04 7.28 -6.97
N ALA A 224 -2.01 7.60 -7.72
CA ALA A 224 -1.97 7.53 -9.18
C ALA A 224 -3.22 8.12 -9.84
N THR A 225 -3.65 9.28 -9.34
CA THR A 225 -4.92 9.94 -9.72
C THR A 225 -5.04 10.15 -11.24
N GLU A 226 -3.93 10.35 -11.93
CA GLU A 226 -3.90 10.52 -13.39
C GLU A 226 -3.45 9.25 -14.15
N ALA A 227 -3.41 8.08 -13.52
CA ALA A 227 -3.00 6.82 -14.15
C ALA A 227 -3.81 6.47 -15.39
N TRP A 228 -5.08 6.85 -15.44
CA TRP A 228 -5.96 6.63 -16.58
C TRP A 228 -5.45 7.26 -17.88
N LYS A 229 -4.69 8.39 -17.79
CA LYS A 229 -4.08 9.05 -18.96
C LYS A 229 -2.94 8.23 -19.58
N VAL A 230 -2.34 7.35 -18.78
CA VAL A 230 -1.17 6.52 -19.16
C VAL A 230 -1.45 5.03 -18.99
N ALA A 231 -2.71 4.64 -18.91
CA ALA A 231 -3.15 3.28 -18.69
C ALA A 231 -2.57 2.26 -19.71
N PRO A 232 -2.43 2.59 -21.02
CA PRO A 232 -1.77 1.69 -21.96
C PRO A 232 -0.31 1.35 -21.59
N LEU A 233 0.46 2.33 -21.09
CA LEU A 233 1.82 2.11 -20.60
C LEU A 233 1.81 1.16 -19.38
N LEU A 234 0.93 1.42 -18.42
CA LEU A 234 0.83 0.61 -17.21
C LEU A 234 0.43 -0.84 -17.49
N ASN A 235 -0.45 -1.05 -18.47
CA ASN A 235 -0.84 -2.38 -18.90
C ASN A 235 0.32 -3.13 -19.57
N VAL A 236 1.03 -2.48 -20.50
CA VAL A 236 2.18 -3.08 -21.21
C VAL A 236 3.30 -3.45 -20.23
N GLU A 237 3.62 -2.58 -19.30
CA GLU A 237 4.64 -2.80 -18.26
C GLU A 237 4.14 -3.68 -17.10
N ASN A 238 2.87 -4.09 -17.13
CA ASN A 238 2.21 -4.91 -16.11
C ASN A 238 2.34 -4.32 -14.68
N ILE A 239 2.19 -3.00 -14.56
CA ILE A 239 2.30 -2.26 -13.30
C ILE A 239 0.92 -2.12 -12.65
N PRO A 240 0.69 -2.74 -11.49
CA PRO A 240 -0.56 -2.59 -10.76
C PRO A 240 -0.66 -1.24 -10.07
N VAL A 241 -1.89 -0.81 -9.81
CA VAL A 241 -2.20 0.50 -9.23
C VAL A 241 -3.10 0.35 -8.00
N LEU A 242 -2.76 1.00 -6.92
CA LEU A 242 -3.61 1.17 -5.74
C LEU A 242 -4.32 2.52 -5.85
N ILE A 243 -5.66 2.52 -5.91
CA ILE A 243 -6.45 3.74 -6.11
C ILE A 243 -7.37 4.02 -4.92
N ASN A 244 -7.50 5.31 -4.58
CA ASN A 244 -8.53 5.78 -3.65
C ASN A 244 -9.66 6.45 -4.45
N VAL A 245 -10.77 5.74 -4.61
CA VAL A 245 -11.92 6.22 -5.38
C VAL A 245 -12.61 7.43 -4.72
N MET A 246 -12.43 7.61 -3.41
CA MET A 246 -12.97 8.75 -2.69
C MET A 246 -12.20 10.05 -2.96
N GLU A 247 -10.95 9.96 -3.41
CA GLU A 247 -10.12 11.10 -3.80
C GLU A 247 -10.35 11.52 -5.25
N ASN A 248 -11.57 11.87 -5.60
CA ASN A 248 -12.04 12.11 -6.97
C ASN A 248 -12.15 13.59 -7.38
N LEU A 249 -11.68 14.49 -6.53
CA LEU A 249 -11.68 15.95 -6.79
C LEU A 249 -10.24 16.48 -6.92
N PRO A 250 -10.02 17.50 -7.76
CA PRO A 250 -8.71 18.14 -7.93
C PRO A 250 -8.38 19.01 -6.71
N GLN A 251 -7.75 18.40 -5.70
CA GLN A 251 -7.37 19.08 -4.46
C GLN A 251 -6.04 19.85 -4.56
N ASN A 252 -5.18 19.49 -5.52
CA ASN A 252 -3.86 20.09 -5.74
C ASN A 252 -3.46 19.95 -7.23
N PHE A 253 -2.29 20.51 -7.60
CA PHE A 253 -1.82 20.49 -8.99
C PHE A 253 -1.42 19.12 -9.53
N ASP A 254 -1.14 18.13 -8.67
CA ASP A 254 -0.86 16.76 -9.09
C ASP A 254 -2.14 15.98 -9.46
N ARG A 255 -3.30 16.46 -9.00
CA ARG A 255 -4.59 15.78 -9.11
C ARG A 255 -5.61 16.50 -10.01
N LEU A 256 -5.14 17.34 -10.92
CA LEU A 256 -6.05 18.08 -11.83
C LEU A 256 -6.89 17.16 -12.72
N GLY A 257 -6.39 15.96 -12.99
CA GLY A 257 -7.10 14.91 -13.74
C GLY A 257 -7.92 13.95 -12.88
N ALA A 258 -8.21 14.31 -11.61
CA ALA A 258 -9.08 13.50 -10.75
C ALA A 258 -10.46 13.30 -11.38
N ARG A 259 -11.01 12.06 -11.30
CA ARG A 259 -12.30 11.72 -11.88
C ARG A 259 -12.91 10.48 -11.20
N LEU A 260 -14.25 10.43 -11.19
CA LEU A 260 -15.02 9.37 -10.55
C LEU A 260 -14.89 8.01 -11.24
N ASP A 261 -14.73 8.00 -12.57
CA ASP A 261 -14.68 6.79 -13.40
C ASP A 261 -13.26 6.27 -13.66
N GLN A 262 -12.27 6.70 -12.85
CA GLN A 262 -10.89 6.25 -12.99
C GLN A 262 -10.78 4.72 -12.97
N ALA A 263 -11.49 4.05 -12.05
CA ALA A 263 -11.47 2.59 -11.93
C ALA A 263 -11.94 1.90 -13.22
N THR A 264 -13.01 2.40 -13.83
CA THR A 264 -13.55 1.90 -15.10
C THR A 264 -12.52 2.03 -16.22
N LEU A 265 -11.90 3.21 -16.36
CA LEU A 265 -10.90 3.45 -17.39
C LEU A 265 -9.65 2.59 -17.24
N LEU A 266 -9.23 2.30 -16.02
CA LEU A 266 -8.12 1.39 -15.76
C LEU A 266 -8.50 -0.06 -16.09
N ALA A 267 -9.72 -0.49 -15.71
CA ALA A 267 -10.24 -1.81 -16.04
C ALA A 267 -10.33 -2.02 -17.57
N ASP A 268 -10.92 -1.06 -18.28
CA ASP A 268 -11.08 -1.10 -19.75
C ASP A 268 -9.73 -1.16 -20.47
N ALA A 269 -8.71 -0.54 -19.89
CA ALA A 269 -7.34 -0.60 -20.40
C ALA A 269 -6.58 -1.87 -19.99
N GLY A 270 -7.19 -2.78 -19.22
CA GLY A 270 -6.56 -4.02 -18.73
C GLY A 270 -5.54 -3.82 -17.62
N VAL A 271 -5.53 -2.66 -16.94
CA VAL A 271 -4.64 -2.40 -15.81
C VAL A 271 -5.18 -3.06 -14.56
N ARG A 272 -4.35 -3.83 -13.87
CA ARG A 272 -4.71 -4.40 -12.56
C ARG A 272 -4.70 -3.31 -11.50
N PHE A 273 -5.74 -3.23 -10.69
CA PHE A 273 -5.80 -2.29 -9.58
C PHE A 273 -6.47 -2.90 -8.36
N ALA A 274 -6.29 -2.25 -7.21
CA ALA A 274 -6.99 -2.51 -5.98
C ALA A 274 -7.35 -1.20 -5.28
N PHE A 275 -8.35 -1.24 -4.41
CA PHE A 275 -8.73 -0.09 -3.60
C PHE A 275 -7.91 -0.01 -2.33
N PHE A 276 -7.57 1.21 -1.91
CA PHE A 276 -6.97 1.48 -0.61
C PHE A 276 -7.59 2.74 0.01
N SER A 277 -7.60 2.81 1.33
CA SER A 277 -8.19 3.95 2.03
C SER A 277 -7.20 5.10 2.22
N GLY A 278 -5.93 4.79 2.48
CA GLY A 278 -4.91 5.79 2.80
C GLY A 278 -5.12 6.49 4.16
N SER A 279 -6.06 6.01 4.97
CA SER A 279 -6.50 6.67 6.20
C SER A 279 -6.78 5.66 7.30
N PRO A 280 -6.56 6.01 8.58
CA PRO A 280 -6.86 5.10 9.70
C PRO A 280 -8.36 5.00 10.03
N TYR A 281 -9.19 5.96 9.58
CA TYR A 281 -10.51 6.15 10.16
C TYR A 281 -11.69 5.84 9.26
N SER A 282 -12.18 6.89 8.60
CA SER A 282 -13.45 6.86 7.90
C SER A 282 -13.36 6.10 6.59
N GLU A 283 -12.21 6.14 5.96
CA GLU A 283 -12.04 5.63 4.61
C GLU A 283 -11.85 4.12 4.56
N THR A 284 -11.15 3.53 5.55
CA THR A 284 -11.08 2.06 5.66
C THR A 284 -12.48 1.45 5.78
N ARG A 285 -13.34 2.00 6.63
CA ARG A 285 -14.75 1.58 6.76
C ARG A 285 -15.54 1.68 5.46
N SER A 286 -15.21 2.68 4.64
CA SER A 286 -15.92 2.99 3.41
C SER A 286 -15.42 2.23 2.19
N LEU A 287 -14.57 1.21 2.35
CA LEU A 287 -13.96 0.48 1.23
C LEU A 287 -15.02 -0.18 0.33
N SER A 288 -16.06 -0.77 0.92
CA SER A 288 -17.19 -1.35 0.18
C SER A 288 -18.00 -0.27 -0.56
N GLN A 289 -18.17 0.91 0.06
CA GLN A 289 -18.83 2.06 -0.58
C GLN A 289 -17.97 2.60 -1.74
N ALA A 290 -16.64 2.67 -1.58
CA ALA A 290 -15.73 3.05 -2.65
C ALA A 290 -15.87 2.11 -3.86
N ALA A 291 -15.93 0.78 -3.62
CA ALA A 291 -16.20 -0.19 -4.67
C ALA A 291 -17.57 0.03 -5.33
N GLY A 292 -18.62 0.30 -4.55
CA GLY A 292 -19.95 0.63 -5.04
C GLY A 292 -19.99 1.91 -5.90
N ILE A 293 -19.22 2.94 -5.53
CA ILE A 293 -19.05 4.16 -6.35
C ILE A 293 -18.40 3.81 -7.68
N ALA A 294 -17.34 3.00 -7.68
CA ALA A 294 -16.69 2.59 -8.92
C ALA A 294 -17.66 1.84 -9.85
N VAL A 295 -18.48 0.94 -9.32
CA VAL A 295 -19.54 0.24 -10.08
C VAL A 295 -20.58 1.23 -10.61
N ALA A 296 -21.02 2.19 -9.80
CA ALA A 296 -21.96 3.23 -10.24
C ALA A 296 -21.38 4.12 -11.36
N GLN A 297 -20.06 4.17 -11.50
CA GLN A 297 -19.35 4.88 -12.56
C GLN A 297 -18.89 3.96 -13.72
N GLY A 298 -19.45 2.76 -13.82
CA GLY A 298 -19.30 1.87 -14.97
C GLY A 298 -18.35 0.68 -14.79
N LEU A 299 -17.69 0.55 -13.64
CA LEU A 299 -16.92 -0.67 -13.36
C LEU A 299 -17.87 -1.88 -13.34
N SER A 300 -17.48 -2.97 -13.99
CA SER A 300 -18.25 -4.21 -13.91
C SER A 300 -18.28 -4.77 -12.49
N TRP A 301 -19.43 -5.29 -12.14
CA TRP A 301 -19.62 -5.96 -10.86
C TRP A 301 -18.75 -7.21 -10.74
#